data_6d1b195452421cb12188524a7ee75052
#
_entry.id   6d1b195452421cb12188524a7ee75052
#
_cell.length_a   1.000
_cell.length_b   1.000
_cell.length_c   1.000
_cell.angle_alpha   90.00
_cell.angle_beta   90.00
_cell.angle_gamma   90.00
#
_symmetry.space_group_name_H-M   'P 1'
#
loop_
_entity.id
_entity.type
_entity.pdbx_description
1 polymer ?
#
loop_
_entity_poly.entity_id
_entity_poly.type
_entity_poly.pdbx_seq_one_letter_code
_entity_poly.pdbx_strand_id
1 'polypeptide(L)'
;MICFLRGKVVEVNGETVTLDVRDVGYQVLVSHPNDFKVDEEILVYTYNVVREDENYLVGFTTKEEKEVFLSLIKVKGLGPKTVINALSATTPSEVINAISSNNVAFLKKLPGLGAKAAGQIILDLKGELTGTKGNPKQYEEVYEALKTLGFKGAAIDRVLATINEPGATNEDILRIALKRLK
;
A
#
# COMPACT_ATOMS: atom_id res chain seq x y z
N MET A 1 -12.34 -0.38 -15.77
CA MET A 1 -11.81 -0.65 -14.41
C MET A 1 -12.81 -0.12 -13.39
N ILE A 2 -13.18 -0.93 -12.39
CA ILE A 2 -14.11 -0.56 -11.31
C ILE A 2 -13.27 -0.15 -10.11
N CYS A 3 -13.41 1.10 -9.65
CA CYS A 3 -12.57 1.68 -8.59
C CYS A 3 -13.21 1.60 -7.20
N PHE A 4 -14.54 1.57 -7.17
CA PHE A 4 -15.34 1.37 -5.97
C PHE A 4 -16.75 0.90 -6.36
N LEU A 5 -17.44 0.29 -5.41
CA LEU A 5 -18.86 -0.06 -5.46
C LEU A 5 -19.54 0.51 -4.23
N ARG A 6 -20.73 1.07 -4.41
CA ARG A 6 -21.63 1.43 -3.32
C ARG A 6 -22.93 0.68 -3.51
N GLY A 7 -23.28 -0.14 -2.56
CA GLY A 7 -24.46 -0.96 -2.64
C GLY A 7 -24.76 -1.70 -1.35
N LYS A 8 -25.79 -2.52 -1.41
CA LYS A 8 -26.29 -3.32 -0.30
C LYS A 8 -25.60 -4.68 -0.30
N VAL A 9 -25.15 -5.16 0.85
CA VAL A 9 -24.62 -6.51 1.00
C VAL A 9 -25.77 -7.51 0.92
N VAL A 10 -25.74 -8.39 -0.07
CA VAL A 10 -26.76 -9.44 -0.27
C VAL A 10 -26.33 -10.76 0.36
N GLU A 11 -25.03 -11.08 0.24
CA GLU A 11 -24.50 -12.36 0.69
C GLU A 11 -23.05 -12.20 1.12
N VAL A 12 -22.67 -12.95 2.17
CA VAL A 12 -21.28 -13.16 2.58
C VAL A 12 -21.02 -14.66 2.54
N ASN A 13 -20.10 -15.11 1.67
CA ASN A 13 -19.80 -16.52 1.46
C ASN A 13 -18.29 -16.76 1.45
N GLY A 14 -17.76 -17.32 2.54
CA GLY A 14 -16.31 -17.51 2.71
C GLY A 14 -15.55 -16.20 2.62
N GLU A 15 -14.67 -16.10 1.62
CA GLU A 15 -13.83 -14.90 1.34
C GLU A 15 -14.49 -13.93 0.36
N THR A 16 -15.75 -14.17 -0.03
CA THR A 16 -16.45 -13.34 -1.03
C THR A 16 -17.67 -12.67 -0.44
N VAL A 17 -17.94 -11.47 -0.91
CA VAL A 17 -19.13 -10.68 -0.59
C VAL A 17 -19.85 -10.34 -1.89
N THR A 18 -21.16 -10.51 -1.93
CA THR A 18 -22.00 -10.08 -3.05
C THR A 18 -22.67 -8.76 -2.69
N LEU A 19 -22.47 -7.75 -3.51
CA LEU A 19 -23.08 -6.44 -3.39
C LEU A 19 -24.15 -6.26 -4.47
N ASP A 20 -25.34 -5.87 -4.06
CA ASP A 20 -26.35 -5.34 -5.00
C ASP A 20 -26.07 -3.85 -5.25
N VAL A 21 -25.74 -3.54 -6.48
CA VAL A 21 -25.54 -2.16 -6.94
C VAL A 21 -26.55 -1.87 -8.05
N ARG A 22 -27.71 -1.34 -7.67
CA ARG A 22 -28.83 -1.01 -8.61
C ARG A 22 -29.26 -2.23 -9.44
N ASP A 23 -29.66 -3.28 -8.77
CA ASP A 23 -30.16 -4.55 -9.34
C ASP A 23 -29.07 -5.34 -10.12
N VAL A 24 -27.79 -5.01 -9.93
CA VAL A 24 -26.66 -5.78 -10.46
C VAL A 24 -25.83 -6.33 -9.28
N GLY A 25 -25.71 -7.68 -9.23
CA GLY A 25 -24.90 -8.36 -8.23
C GLY A 25 -23.41 -8.37 -8.60
N TYR A 26 -22.58 -7.76 -7.74
CA TYR A 26 -21.13 -7.80 -7.87
C TYR A 26 -20.54 -8.70 -6.80
N GLN A 27 -19.86 -9.77 -7.20
CA GLN A 27 -19.09 -10.60 -6.30
C GLN A 27 -17.68 -10.03 -6.14
N VAL A 28 -17.24 -9.84 -4.90
CA VAL A 28 -15.98 -9.20 -4.53
C VAL A 28 -15.23 -10.09 -3.54
N LEU A 29 -13.97 -10.39 -3.82
CA LEU A 29 -13.06 -11.09 -2.91
C LEU A 29 -12.56 -10.10 -1.84
N VAL A 30 -12.65 -10.44 -0.58
CA VAL A 30 -12.30 -9.57 0.54
C VAL A 30 -11.37 -10.27 1.55
N SER A 31 -10.57 -9.49 2.27
CA SER A 31 -9.68 -10.01 3.33
C SER A 31 -10.42 -10.28 4.63
N HIS A 32 -11.41 -9.44 4.98
CA HIS A 32 -12.16 -9.49 6.23
C HIS A 32 -13.66 -9.59 5.97
N PRO A 33 -14.18 -10.79 5.62
CA PRO A 33 -15.60 -10.96 5.31
C PRO A 33 -16.52 -10.66 6.51
N ASN A 34 -16.02 -10.80 7.75
CA ASN A 34 -16.79 -10.50 8.96
C ASN A 34 -17.10 -9.01 9.16
N ASP A 35 -16.43 -8.12 8.42
CA ASP A 35 -16.70 -6.69 8.45
C ASP A 35 -17.96 -6.32 7.64
N PHE A 36 -18.52 -7.28 6.90
CA PHE A 36 -19.69 -7.08 6.05
C PHE A 36 -20.92 -7.74 6.68
N LYS A 37 -21.99 -6.97 6.80
CA LYS A 37 -23.28 -7.46 7.33
C LYS A 37 -24.32 -7.46 6.23
N VAL A 38 -25.01 -8.58 6.08
CA VAL A 38 -26.13 -8.69 5.13
C VAL A 38 -27.14 -7.59 5.41
N ASP A 39 -27.71 -7.02 4.38
CA ASP A 39 -28.64 -5.90 4.37
C ASP A 39 -28.03 -4.52 4.67
N GLU A 40 -26.73 -4.40 4.95
CA GLU A 40 -26.04 -3.12 5.17
C GLU A 40 -25.65 -2.46 3.84
N GLU A 41 -25.86 -1.13 3.73
CA GLU A 41 -25.29 -0.35 2.63
C GLU A 41 -23.85 0.04 2.95
N ILE A 42 -22.94 -0.28 2.02
CA ILE A 42 -21.50 -0.06 2.20
C ILE A 42 -20.85 0.51 0.94
N LEU A 43 -19.78 1.26 1.14
CA LEU A 43 -18.83 1.65 0.08
C LEU A 43 -17.61 0.72 0.15
N VAL A 44 -17.37 -0.01 -0.92
CA VAL A 44 -16.22 -0.92 -1.05
C VAL A 44 -15.28 -0.38 -2.13
N TYR A 45 -14.03 -0.11 -1.76
CA TYR A 45 -12.99 0.23 -2.72
C TYR A 45 -12.53 -1.03 -3.44
N THR A 46 -12.45 -1.00 -4.76
CA THR A 46 -12.19 -2.21 -5.53
C THR A 46 -10.91 -2.12 -6.37
N TYR A 47 -10.32 -3.29 -6.60
CA TYR A 47 -9.26 -3.51 -7.57
C TYR A 47 -9.70 -4.61 -8.53
N ASN A 48 -9.63 -4.36 -9.83
CA ASN A 48 -10.03 -5.32 -10.85
C ASN A 48 -8.83 -6.16 -11.29
N VAL A 49 -8.87 -7.45 -10.99
CA VAL A 49 -7.89 -8.43 -11.48
C VAL A 49 -8.38 -8.96 -12.81
N VAL A 50 -7.60 -8.73 -13.86
CA VAL A 50 -7.88 -9.22 -15.22
C VAL A 50 -6.67 -9.98 -15.72
N ARG A 51 -6.84 -11.26 -15.98
CA ARG A 51 -5.86 -12.18 -16.59
C ARG A 51 -6.54 -12.98 -17.70
N GLU A 52 -5.79 -13.78 -18.42
CA GLU A 52 -6.35 -14.62 -19.49
C GLU A 52 -7.43 -15.57 -18.99
N ASP A 53 -7.24 -16.14 -17.81
CA ASP A 53 -8.08 -17.16 -17.18
C ASP A 53 -8.88 -16.67 -15.96
N GLU A 54 -8.65 -15.45 -15.49
CA GLU A 54 -9.26 -14.92 -14.28
C GLU A 54 -9.73 -13.48 -14.46
N ASN A 55 -10.98 -13.21 -14.10
CA ASN A 55 -11.54 -11.86 -13.99
C ASN A 55 -12.37 -11.77 -12.72
N TYR A 56 -11.88 -11.03 -11.73
CA TYR A 56 -12.58 -10.85 -10.47
C TYR A 56 -12.25 -9.50 -9.82
N LEU A 57 -13.12 -9.09 -8.91
CA LEU A 57 -12.92 -7.90 -8.09
C LEU A 57 -12.34 -8.29 -6.72
N VAL A 58 -11.39 -7.50 -6.27
CA VAL A 58 -10.90 -7.49 -4.89
C VAL A 58 -11.45 -6.25 -4.22
N GLY A 59 -11.96 -6.35 -3.00
CA GLY A 59 -12.60 -5.26 -2.27
C GLY A 59 -11.99 -4.99 -0.91
N PHE A 60 -12.07 -3.72 -0.52
CA PHE A 60 -11.51 -3.17 0.72
C PHE A 60 -12.51 -2.21 1.35
N THR A 61 -12.66 -2.27 2.67
CA THR A 61 -13.52 -1.35 3.42
C THR A 61 -12.88 0.04 3.58
N THR A 62 -11.55 0.13 3.51
CA THR A 62 -10.81 1.37 3.64
C THR A 62 -9.86 1.61 2.45
N LYS A 63 -9.53 2.88 2.20
CA LYS A 63 -8.52 3.25 1.22
C LYS A 63 -7.12 2.78 1.63
N GLU A 64 -6.83 2.85 2.92
CA GLU A 64 -5.54 2.44 3.48
C GLU A 64 -5.26 0.96 3.21
N GLU A 65 -6.25 0.09 3.41
CA GLU A 65 -6.14 -1.34 3.10
C GLU A 65 -5.86 -1.57 1.61
N LYS A 66 -6.59 -0.86 0.74
CA LYS A 66 -6.36 -0.90 -0.71
C LYS A 66 -4.95 -0.44 -1.08
N GLU A 67 -4.42 0.62 -0.47
CA GLU A 67 -3.08 1.13 -0.73
C GLU A 67 -1.99 0.12 -0.31
N VAL A 68 -2.14 -0.49 0.86
CA VAL A 68 -1.24 -1.57 1.31
C VAL A 68 -1.30 -2.75 0.36
N PHE A 69 -2.50 -3.18 -0.05
CA PHE A 69 -2.65 -4.24 -1.06
C PHE A 69 -1.95 -3.89 -2.36
N LEU A 70 -2.14 -2.68 -2.90
CA LEU A 70 -1.52 -2.23 -4.15
C LEU A 70 0.01 -2.18 -4.06
N SER A 71 0.55 -1.85 -2.92
CA SER A 71 1.99 -1.89 -2.68
C SER A 71 2.51 -3.33 -2.64
N LEU A 72 1.82 -4.21 -1.94
CA LEU A 72 2.23 -5.62 -1.81
C LEU A 72 2.18 -6.39 -3.15
N ILE A 73 1.19 -6.15 -4.02
CA ILE A 73 1.11 -6.83 -5.32
C ILE A 73 2.20 -6.41 -6.32
N LYS A 74 2.91 -5.29 -6.08
CA LYS A 74 4.07 -4.88 -6.88
C LYS A 74 5.32 -5.73 -6.57
N VAL A 75 5.35 -6.37 -5.40
CA VAL A 75 6.47 -7.20 -4.97
C VAL A 75 6.52 -8.47 -5.81
N LYS A 76 7.68 -8.76 -6.38
CA LYS A 76 7.86 -9.92 -7.26
C LYS A 76 7.51 -11.23 -6.55
N GLY A 77 6.59 -11.98 -7.14
CA GLY A 77 6.14 -13.29 -6.63
C GLY A 77 4.92 -13.22 -5.70
N LEU A 78 4.34 -12.02 -5.47
CA LEU A 78 3.09 -11.86 -4.75
C LEU A 78 1.93 -11.59 -5.72
N GLY A 79 0.95 -12.50 -5.72
CA GLY A 79 -0.28 -12.34 -6.48
C GLY A 79 -1.41 -11.78 -5.61
N PRO A 80 -2.50 -11.26 -6.23
CA PRO A 80 -3.64 -10.70 -5.51
C PRO A 80 -4.24 -11.65 -4.46
N LYS A 81 -4.48 -12.92 -4.80
CA LYS A 81 -5.02 -13.93 -3.86
C LYS A 81 -4.10 -14.16 -2.65
N THR A 82 -2.78 -14.23 -2.89
CA THR A 82 -1.80 -14.39 -1.82
C THR A 82 -1.81 -13.20 -0.87
N VAL A 83 -1.90 -11.98 -1.43
CA VAL A 83 -1.92 -10.75 -0.63
C VAL A 83 -3.21 -10.64 0.17
N ILE A 84 -4.39 -10.94 -0.41
CA ILE A 84 -5.66 -10.97 0.32
C ILE A 84 -5.62 -11.96 1.46
N ASN A 85 -5.11 -13.18 1.22
CA ASN A 85 -4.95 -14.18 2.26
C ASN A 85 -4.00 -13.71 3.38
N ALA A 86 -2.90 -13.04 3.04
CA ALA A 86 -2.01 -12.46 4.04
C ALA A 86 -2.70 -11.36 4.87
N LEU A 87 -3.46 -10.47 4.21
CA LEU A 87 -4.18 -9.38 4.87
C LEU A 87 -5.33 -9.87 5.75
N SER A 88 -5.91 -11.05 5.50
CA SER A 88 -6.98 -11.60 6.36
C SER A 88 -6.55 -11.88 7.81
N ALA A 89 -5.26 -11.98 8.07
CA ALA A 89 -4.70 -12.27 9.40
C ALA A 89 -4.03 -11.05 10.07
N THR A 90 -4.19 -9.84 9.51
CA THR A 90 -3.50 -8.64 10.00
C THR A 90 -4.23 -7.37 9.60
N THR A 91 -3.83 -6.25 10.16
CA THR A 91 -4.34 -4.92 9.79
C THR A 91 -3.34 -4.18 8.90
N PRO A 92 -3.78 -3.19 8.09
CA PRO A 92 -2.89 -2.34 7.30
C PRO A 92 -1.77 -1.71 8.12
N SER A 93 -2.10 -1.19 9.29
CA SER A 93 -1.15 -0.53 10.21
C SER A 93 -0.07 -1.50 10.73
N GLU A 94 -0.43 -2.76 11.02
CA GLU A 94 0.54 -3.78 11.46
C GLU A 94 1.51 -4.14 10.32
N VAL A 95 1.02 -4.24 9.09
CA VAL A 95 1.89 -4.50 7.92
C VAL A 95 2.86 -3.34 7.71
N ILE A 96 2.37 -2.09 7.72
CA ILE A 96 3.20 -0.89 7.58
C ILE A 96 4.27 -0.85 8.69
N ASN A 97 3.90 -1.10 9.94
CA ASN A 97 4.80 -1.13 11.08
C ASN A 97 5.86 -2.25 10.94
N ALA A 98 5.45 -3.43 10.48
CA ALA A 98 6.38 -4.54 10.26
C ALA A 98 7.42 -4.24 9.18
N ILE A 99 7.01 -3.57 8.10
CA ILE A 99 7.91 -3.14 7.02
C ILE A 99 8.86 -2.06 7.53
N SER A 100 8.35 -1.05 8.24
CA SER A 100 9.13 0.06 8.80
C SER A 100 10.21 -0.42 9.78
N SER A 101 9.86 -1.38 10.66
CA SER A 101 10.73 -1.94 11.68
C SER A 101 11.60 -3.11 11.20
N ASN A 102 11.57 -3.47 9.91
CA ASN A 102 12.21 -4.67 9.34
C ASN A 102 11.79 -5.99 10.03
N ASN A 103 10.56 -6.11 10.46
CA ASN A 103 10.07 -7.27 11.18
C ASN A 103 9.72 -8.43 10.22
N VAL A 104 10.76 -9.08 9.65
CA VAL A 104 10.63 -10.27 8.80
C VAL A 104 9.87 -11.38 9.51
N ALA A 105 10.07 -11.53 10.82
CA ALA A 105 9.45 -12.59 11.61
C ALA A 105 7.93 -12.46 11.66
N PHE A 106 7.40 -11.23 11.74
CA PHE A 106 5.98 -10.97 11.67
C PHE A 106 5.42 -11.29 10.28
N LEU A 107 6.02 -10.73 9.21
CA LEU A 107 5.55 -10.94 7.84
C LEU A 107 5.56 -12.43 7.44
N LYS A 108 6.54 -13.20 7.90
CA LYS A 108 6.63 -14.64 7.65
C LYS A 108 5.48 -15.44 8.30
N LYS A 109 4.83 -14.92 9.34
CA LYS A 109 3.71 -15.58 10.02
C LYS A 109 2.38 -15.38 9.27
N LEU A 110 2.32 -14.41 8.36
CA LEU A 110 1.10 -14.15 7.60
C LEU A 110 0.83 -15.28 6.60
N PRO A 111 -0.43 -15.68 6.42
CA PRO A 111 -0.81 -16.77 5.52
C PRO A 111 -0.28 -16.52 4.09
N GLY A 112 0.30 -17.54 3.49
CA GLY A 112 0.81 -17.47 2.11
C GLY A 112 2.15 -16.71 1.95
N LEU A 113 2.72 -16.13 3.01
CA LEU A 113 4.00 -15.45 2.97
C LEU A 113 5.12 -16.31 3.57
N GLY A 114 6.04 -16.78 2.71
CA GLY A 114 7.25 -17.45 3.14
C GLY A 114 8.39 -16.49 3.49
N ALA A 115 9.51 -17.02 4.01
CA ALA A 115 10.68 -16.21 4.38
C ALA A 115 11.24 -15.37 3.22
N LYS A 116 11.24 -15.93 2.00
CA LYS A 116 11.70 -15.21 0.79
C LYS A 116 10.80 -14.03 0.45
N ALA A 117 9.48 -14.23 0.48
CA ALA A 117 8.50 -13.17 0.22
C ALA A 117 8.58 -12.08 1.29
N ALA A 118 8.66 -12.44 2.57
CA ALA A 118 8.79 -11.48 3.67
C ALA A 118 10.05 -10.61 3.55
N GLY A 119 11.19 -11.21 3.20
CA GLY A 119 12.42 -10.47 2.94
C GLY A 119 12.30 -9.53 1.73
N GLN A 120 11.67 -9.99 0.65
CA GLN A 120 11.47 -9.19 -0.55
C GLN A 120 10.52 -8.00 -0.31
N ILE A 121 9.43 -8.22 0.46
CA ILE A 121 8.51 -7.14 0.87
C ILE A 121 9.29 -6.00 1.55
N ILE A 122 10.15 -6.32 2.51
CA ILE A 122 10.93 -5.31 3.22
C ILE A 122 11.89 -4.60 2.27
N LEU A 123 12.59 -5.35 1.43
CA LEU A 123 13.56 -4.79 0.49
C LEU A 123 12.90 -3.80 -0.48
N ASP A 124 11.74 -4.17 -1.04
CA ASP A 124 11.07 -3.38 -2.07
C ASP A 124 10.26 -2.21 -1.46
N LEU A 125 9.63 -2.39 -0.30
CA LEU A 125 8.63 -1.46 0.23
C LEU A 125 9.07 -0.62 1.43
N LYS A 126 10.22 -0.90 2.05
CA LYS A 126 10.70 -0.17 3.23
C LYS A 126 10.76 1.35 3.04
N GLY A 127 11.04 1.82 1.84
CA GLY A 127 11.05 3.25 1.56
C GLY A 127 9.72 3.80 1.02
N GLU A 128 8.81 2.94 0.56
CA GLU A 128 7.56 3.34 -0.08
C GLU A 128 6.43 3.54 0.93
N LEU A 129 6.29 2.63 1.91
CA LEU A 129 5.21 2.65 2.89
C LEU A 129 5.54 3.44 4.17
N THR A 130 6.81 3.71 4.45
CA THR A 130 7.21 4.41 5.68
C THR A 130 7.16 5.93 5.57
N GLY A 131 6.73 6.47 4.45
CA GLY A 131 6.79 7.92 4.22
C GLY A 131 8.22 8.50 4.21
N THR A 132 9.25 7.63 4.35
CA THR A 132 10.67 8.00 4.30
C THR A 132 11.20 8.13 2.88
N LYS A 133 10.37 7.82 1.88
CA LYS A 133 10.52 8.38 0.55
C LYS A 133 9.65 9.64 0.50
N GLY A 134 10.19 10.76 0.86
CA GLY A 134 9.90 11.95 0.07
C GLY A 134 9.98 11.48 -1.37
N ASN A 135 8.89 11.64 -2.13
CA ASN A 135 8.75 11.19 -3.51
C ASN A 135 10.12 11.33 -4.23
N PRO A 136 10.82 10.25 -4.62
CA PRO A 136 12.16 10.40 -5.21
C PRO A 136 12.13 11.32 -6.42
N LYS A 137 10.99 11.37 -7.15
CA LYS A 137 10.77 12.32 -8.24
C LYS A 137 10.52 13.75 -7.77
N GLN A 138 9.96 13.97 -6.58
CA GLN A 138 9.71 15.32 -6.05
C GLN A 138 11.00 15.99 -5.56
N TYR A 139 11.99 15.21 -5.11
CA TYR A 139 13.25 15.72 -4.59
C TYR A 139 14.46 15.39 -5.48
N GLU A 140 14.26 14.78 -6.65
CA GLU A 140 15.35 14.42 -7.56
C GLU A 140 16.15 15.66 -8.01
N GLU A 141 15.44 16.74 -8.33
CA GLU A 141 16.07 18.02 -8.68
C GLU A 141 16.82 18.64 -7.49
N VAL A 142 16.24 18.56 -6.29
CA VAL A 142 16.86 19.04 -5.05
C VAL A 142 18.07 18.18 -4.68
N TYR A 143 17.97 16.86 -4.85
CA TYR A 143 19.07 15.93 -4.62
C TYR A 143 20.26 16.20 -5.52
N GLU A 144 20.03 16.35 -6.83
CA GLU A 144 21.09 16.65 -7.80
C GLU A 144 21.68 18.05 -7.56
N ALA A 145 20.88 19.04 -7.19
CA ALA A 145 21.36 20.37 -6.82
C ALA A 145 22.28 20.30 -5.58
N LEU A 146 21.90 19.57 -4.52
CA LEU A 146 22.71 19.41 -3.32
C LEU A 146 24.00 18.63 -3.61
N LYS A 147 23.94 17.63 -4.48
CA LYS A 147 25.11 16.87 -4.92
C LYS A 147 26.09 17.72 -5.72
N THR A 148 25.57 18.59 -6.59
CA THR A 148 26.38 19.57 -7.36
C THR A 148 27.04 20.57 -6.42
N LEU A 149 26.42 20.92 -5.29
CA LEU A 149 27.00 21.77 -4.24
C LEU A 149 28.03 21.03 -3.36
N GLY A 150 28.33 19.76 -3.65
CA GLY A 150 29.41 18.99 -3.02
C GLY A 150 29.00 18.20 -1.76
N PHE A 151 27.72 18.13 -1.44
CA PHE A 151 27.26 17.32 -0.30
C PHE A 151 27.30 15.82 -0.63
N LYS A 152 27.64 14.99 0.37
CA LYS A 152 27.67 13.52 0.22
C LYS A 152 26.25 12.96 0.16
N GLY A 153 25.99 12.01 -0.75
CA GLY A 153 24.67 11.39 -0.94
C GLY A 153 24.02 10.92 0.36
N ALA A 154 24.75 10.20 1.22
CA ALA A 154 24.25 9.75 2.51
C ALA A 154 23.82 10.87 3.49
N ALA A 155 24.38 12.07 3.36
CA ALA A 155 23.99 13.24 4.16
C ALA A 155 22.73 13.87 3.56
N ILE A 156 22.63 13.93 2.23
CA ILE A 156 21.47 14.42 1.50
C ILE A 156 20.25 13.54 1.81
N ASP A 157 20.40 12.20 1.72
CA ASP A 157 19.34 11.24 2.01
C ASP A 157 18.77 11.41 3.44
N ARG A 158 19.66 11.56 4.43
CA ARG A 158 19.25 11.79 5.83
C ARG A 158 18.44 13.07 5.99
N VAL A 159 18.88 14.15 5.38
CA VAL A 159 18.22 15.46 5.52
C VAL A 159 16.89 15.48 4.79
N LEU A 160 16.83 14.99 3.55
CA LEU A 160 15.58 14.94 2.77
C LEU A 160 14.54 14.03 3.42
N ALA A 161 14.96 12.94 4.07
CA ALA A 161 14.07 12.07 4.83
C ALA A 161 13.42 12.75 6.05
N THR A 162 13.97 13.85 6.54
CA THR A 162 13.42 14.60 7.69
C THR A 162 12.53 15.79 7.29
N ILE A 163 12.42 16.08 5.98
CA ILE A 163 11.60 17.18 5.48
C ILE A 163 10.23 16.63 5.08
N ASN A 164 9.20 17.03 5.82
CA ASN A 164 7.81 16.67 5.56
C ASN A 164 6.98 17.95 5.51
N GLU A 165 7.06 18.66 4.36
CA GLU A 165 6.34 19.91 4.13
C GLU A 165 5.40 19.75 2.93
N PRO A 166 4.13 19.38 3.17
CA PRO A 166 3.16 19.20 2.08
C PRO A 166 2.91 20.53 1.36
N GLY A 167 3.22 20.54 0.05
CA GLY A 167 2.99 21.74 -0.81
C GLY A 167 4.19 22.70 -0.91
N ALA A 168 5.33 22.40 -0.28
CA ALA A 168 6.56 23.19 -0.43
C ALA A 168 7.13 23.05 -1.85
N THR A 169 7.67 24.15 -2.39
CA THR A 169 8.36 24.14 -3.68
C THR A 169 9.76 23.53 -3.58
N ASN A 170 10.37 23.12 -4.70
CA ASN A 170 11.74 22.60 -4.72
C ASN A 170 12.75 23.61 -4.12
N GLU A 171 12.50 24.94 -4.29
CA GLU A 171 13.33 25.99 -3.71
C GLU A 171 13.22 26.02 -2.17
N ASP A 172 12.01 25.87 -1.63
CA ASP A 172 11.80 25.85 -0.18
C ASP A 172 12.47 24.63 0.44
N ILE A 173 12.33 23.47 -0.18
CA ILE A 173 12.97 22.21 0.25
C ILE A 173 14.48 22.32 0.18
N LEU A 174 15.03 22.88 -0.90
CA LEU A 174 16.47 23.13 -1.04
C LEU A 174 16.99 24.04 0.08
N ARG A 175 16.25 25.11 0.39
CA ARG A 175 16.61 26.06 1.46
C ARG A 175 16.61 25.38 2.84
N ILE A 176 15.61 24.55 3.12
CA ILE A 176 15.51 23.81 4.38
C ILE A 176 16.66 22.78 4.48
N ALA A 177 16.92 22.04 3.40
CA ALA A 177 17.98 21.06 3.35
C ALA A 177 19.38 21.69 3.57
N LEU A 178 19.66 22.82 2.94
CA LEU A 178 20.92 23.56 3.13
C LEU A 178 21.11 24.06 4.57
N LYS A 179 20.03 24.43 5.27
CA LYS A 179 20.10 24.82 6.68
C LYS A 179 20.43 23.64 7.61
N ARG A 180 20.02 22.42 7.24
CA ARG A 180 20.24 21.21 8.04
C ARG A 180 21.53 20.48 7.70
N LEU A 181 22.14 20.79 6.55
CA LEU A 181 23.42 20.23 6.08
C LEU A 181 24.64 21.06 6.51
N LYS A 182 24.43 22.27 7.02
CA LYS A 182 25.46 23.10 7.65
C LYS A 182 25.65 22.70 9.11
#